data_57ca262ee62aae6fff259535a9a29852
#
_entry.id   57ca262ee62aae6fff259535a9a29852
#
_cell.length_a   1.000
_cell.length_b   1.000
_cell.length_c   1.000
_cell.angle_alpha   90.00
_cell.angle_beta   90.00
_cell.angle_gamma   90.00
#
_symmetry.space_group_name_H-M   'P 1'
#
loop_
_entity.id
_entity.type
_entity.pdbx_description
1 polymer ?
#
loop_
_entity_poly.entity_id
_entity_poly.type
_entity_poly.pdbx_seq_one_letter_code
_entity_poly.pdbx_strand_id
1 'polypeptide(L)'
;MHKLKRILDSFLVVKRIFLFGIVVFVGVTMYQFLLEYTFVDRNLILGIVIIWFLTAYIVLPRTHRILTTIYLPNYYIGRARTGEGLLGDPVNLAVIGSEKKLKEAMLADDWVEAEELNFKTTIKMMKASITRKSYPNAPVSSLYLFMNKQSFTFQKEVGGSTSKRHHVLFWKTPEGWMLPGVFTSDWIGAG
;
A
#
# COMPACT_ATOMS: atom_id res chain seq x y z
N MET A 1 -1.54 20.53 19.68
CA MET A 1 -1.30 19.62 18.55
C MET A 1 -2.57 19.11 17.87
N HIS A 2 -3.59 18.63 18.60
CA HIS A 2 -4.84 18.10 18.03
C HIS A 2 -5.64 19.07 17.14
N LYS A 3 -5.72 20.35 17.49
CA LYS A 3 -6.45 21.37 16.71
C LYS A 3 -5.86 21.63 15.32
N LEU A 4 -4.53 21.66 15.22
CA LEU A 4 -3.83 21.90 13.96
C LEU A 4 -3.99 20.72 13.00
N LYS A 5 -3.94 19.49 13.51
CA LYS A 5 -4.17 18.26 12.74
C LYS A 5 -5.58 18.23 12.15
N ARG A 6 -6.59 18.59 12.94
CA ARG A 6 -8.01 18.67 12.51
C ARG A 6 -8.23 19.70 11.39
N ILE A 7 -7.57 20.84 11.47
CA ILE A 7 -7.63 21.90 10.43
C ILE A 7 -6.98 21.41 9.15
N LEU A 8 -5.82 20.74 9.26
CA LEU A 8 -5.09 20.18 8.11
C LEU A 8 -5.91 19.08 7.41
N ASP A 9 -6.52 18.18 8.19
CA ASP A 9 -7.38 17.12 7.67
C ASP A 9 -8.62 17.69 6.96
N SER A 10 -9.25 18.72 7.54
CA SER A 10 -10.39 19.42 6.91
C SER A 10 -9.98 20.10 5.60
N PHE A 11 -8.81 20.72 5.56
CA PHE A 11 -8.29 21.36 4.34
C PHE A 11 -8.01 20.33 3.23
N LEU A 12 -7.48 19.17 3.58
CA LEU A 12 -7.24 18.08 2.64
C LEU A 12 -8.54 17.51 2.07
N VAL A 13 -9.57 17.38 2.91
CA VAL A 13 -10.90 16.93 2.47
C VAL A 13 -11.53 17.95 1.53
N VAL A 14 -11.51 19.23 1.87
CA VAL A 14 -12.03 20.31 1.00
C VAL A 14 -11.30 20.34 -0.34
N LYS A 15 -9.96 20.26 -0.33
CA LYS A 15 -9.16 20.17 -1.56
C LYS A 15 -9.54 18.97 -2.43
N ARG A 16 -9.80 17.81 -1.83
CA ARG A 16 -10.21 16.59 -2.55
C ARG A 16 -11.60 16.76 -3.18
N ILE A 17 -12.56 17.31 -2.43
CA ILE A 17 -13.91 17.59 -2.94
C ILE A 17 -13.86 18.58 -4.10
N PHE A 18 -13.05 19.64 -3.96
CA PHE A 18 -12.87 20.64 -5.02
C PHE A 18 -12.26 20.04 -6.28
N LEU A 19 -11.19 19.23 -6.14
CA LEU A 19 -10.58 18.51 -7.26
C LEU A 19 -11.56 17.54 -7.92
N PHE A 20 -12.36 16.84 -7.13
CA PHE A 20 -13.40 15.96 -7.64
C PHE A 20 -14.46 16.77 -8.43
N GLY A 21 -14.92 17.90 -7.91
CA GLY A 21 -15.83 18.81 -8.61
C GLY A 21 -15.29 19.28 -9.95
N ILE A 22 -13.99 19.64 -10.02
CA ILE A 22 -13.32 20.01 -11.27
C ILE A 22 -13.30 18.83 -12.27
N VAL A 23 -12.94 17.65 -11.81
CA VAL A 23 -12.88 16.46 -12.69
C VAL A 23 -14.27 16.12 -13.25
N VAL A 24 -15.31 16.17 -12.41
CA VAL A 24 -16.70 15.96 -12.82
C VAL A 24 -17.15 17.05 -13.81
N PHE A 25 -16.87 18.31 -13.50
CA PHE A 25 -17.23 19.43 -14.37
C PHE A 25 -16.55 19.32 -15.74
N VAL A 26 -15.23 19.08 -15.77
CA VAL A 26 -14.47 18.88 -17.02
C VAL A 26 -15.00 17.64 -17.78
N GLY A 27 -15.30 16.56 -17.07
CA GLY A 27 -15.85 15.36 -17.68
C GLY A 27 -17.22 15.59 -18.32
N VAL A 28 -18.12 16.30 -17.62
CA VAL A 28 -19.47 16.62 -18.12
C VAL A 28 -19.39 17.58 -19.31
N THR A 29 -18.60 18.65 -19.23
CA THR A 29 -18.42 19.60 -20.34
C THR A 29 -17.79 18.95 -21.56
N MET A 30 -16.79 18.09 -21.36
CA MET A 30 -16.15 17.36 -22.45
C MET A 30 -17.11 16.34 -23.08
N TYR A 31 -17.94 15.67 -22.26
CA TYR A 31 -18.97 14.75 -22.73
C TYR A 31 -20.05 15.48 -23.56
N GLN A 32 -20.56 16.63 -23.06
CA GLN A 32 -21.52 17.46 -23.80
C GLN A 32 -20.95 17.96 -25.12
N PHE A 33 -19.73 18.48 -25.12
CA PHE A 33 -19.03 18.91 -26.33
C PHE A 33 -18.86 17.79 -27.35
N LEU A 34 -18.45 16.60 -26.90
CA LEU A 34 -18.32 15.44 -27.78
C LEU A 34 -19.68 14.98 -28.32
N LEU A 35 -20.75 15.00 -27.54
CA LEU A 35 -22.09 14.67 -28.00
C LEU A 35 -22.54 15.66 -29.10
N GLU A 36 -22.42 16.95 -28.82
CA GLU A 36 -22.82 18.00 -29.76
C GLU A 36 -22.07 17.87 -31.09
N TYR A 37 -20.74 17.67 -31.03
CA TYR A 37 -19.91 17.48 -32.20
C TYR A 37 -20.20 16.18 -32.96
N THR A 38 -20.55 15.12 -32.24
CA THR A 38 -20.79 13.78 -32.82
C THR A 38 -22.14 13.69 -33.52
N PHE A 39 -23.18 14.42 -33.06
CA PHE A 39 -24.50 14.42 -33.69
C PHE A 39 -24.58 15.29 -34.93
N VAL A 40 -23.62 16.19 -35.15
CA VAL A 40 -23.60 17.10 -36.31
C VAL A 40 -22.83 16.52 -37.50
N ASP A 41 -21.91 15.56 -37.24
CA ASP A 41 -21.06 15.02 -38.34
C ASP A 41 -21.10 13.47 -38.42
N ARG A 42 -20.72 12.99 -39.62
CA ARG A 42 -20.70 11.60 -40.13
C ARG A 42 -19.91 10.58 -39.28
N ASN A 43 -19.26 10.98 -38.17
CA ASN A 43 -18.35 10.15 -37.37
C ASN A 43 -18.93 9.71 -36.00
N LEU A 44 -20.27 9.54 -35.96
CA LEU A 44 -20.98 9.13 -34.72
C LEU A 44 -20.32 7.91 -34.01
N ILE A 45 -20.01 6.88 -34.80
CA ILE A 45 -19.43 5.64 -34.28
C ILE A 45 -18.05 5.90 -33.64
N LEU A 46 -17.20 6.67 -34.37
CA LEU A 46 -15.85 7.01 -33.84
C LEU A 46 -15.94 7.85 -32.56
N GLY A 47 -16.85 8.81 -32.51
CA GLY A 47 -17.10 9.61 -31.31
C GLY A 47 -17.55 8.77 -30.12
N ILE A 48 -18.49 7.84 -30.31
CA ILE A 48 -18.96 6.91 -29.29
C ILE A 48 -17.79 6.04 -28.79
N VAL A 49 -16.96 5.49 -29.68
CA VAL A 49 -15.79 4.67 -29.30
C VAL A 49 -14.78 5.48 -28.49
N ILE A 50 -14.50 6.72 -28.90
CA ILE A 50 -13.58 7.61 -28.15
C ILE A 50 -14.14 7.94 -26.76
N ILE A 51 -15.42 8.32 -26.65
CA ILE A 51 -16.08 8.61 -25.37
C ILE A 51 -16.04 7.38 -24.46
N TRP A 52 -16.36 6.21 -25.01
CA TRP A 52 -16.31 4.96 -24.27
C TRP A 52 -14.90 4.66 -23.76
N PHE A 53 -13.89 4.80 -24.60
CA PHE A 53 -12.50 4.58 -24.24
C PHE A 53 -12.03 5.54 -23.13
N LEU A 54 -12.29 6.85 -23.31
CA LEU A 54 -11.93 7.85 -22.29
C LEU A 54 -12.66 7.60 -20.96
N THR A 55 -13.93 7.26 -21.02
CA THR A 55 -14.72 6.96 -19.83
C THR A 55 -14.20 5.71 -19.13
N ALA A 56 -14.02 4.61 -19.86
CA ALA A 56 -13.60 3.33 -19.29
C ALA A 56 -12.17 3.35 -18.73
N TYR A 57 -11.23 4.01 -19.39
CA TYR A 57 -9.80 3.93 -19.05
C TYR A 57 -9.26 5.15 -18.30
N ILE A 58 -9.89 6.29 -18.38
CA ILE A 58 -9.42 7.52 -17.73
C ILE A 58 -10.38 7.96 -16.63
N VAL A 59 -11.66 8.16 -16.94
CA VAL A 59 -12.60 8.75 -15.99
C VAL A 59 -12.94 7.75 -14.88
N LEU A 60 -13.40 6.56 -15.25
CA LEU A 60 -13.87 5.54 -14.28
C LEU A 60 -12.79 5.11 -13.27
N PRO A 61 -11.56 4.77 -13.67
CA PRO A 61 -10.51 4.39 -12.71
C PRO A 61 -10.11 5.53 -11.77
N ARG A 62 -10.09 6.76 -12.26
CA ARG A 62 -9.77 7.93 -11.42
C ARG A 62 -10.88 8.26 -10.45
N THR A 63 -12.12 8.23 -10.92
CA THR A 63 -13.30 8.42 -10.06
C THR A 63 -13.37 7.34 -8.98
N HIS A 64 -13.18 6.08 -9.36
CA HIS A 64 -13.14 4.97 -8.41
C HIS A 64 -12.04 5.16 -7.35
N ARG A 65 -10.84 5.56 -7.76
CA ARG A 65 -9.74 5.84 -6.83
C ARG A 65 -10.07 6.97 -5.84
N ILE A 66 -10.70 8.05 -6.33
CA ILE A 66 -11.09 9.18 -5.49
C ILE A 66 -12.19 8.76 -4.51
N LEU A 67 -13.21 8.06 -5.00
CA LEU A 67 -14.29 7.54 -4.17
C LEU A 67 -13.76 6.58 -3.10
N THR A 68 -12.90 5.64 -3.48
CA THR A 68 -12.27 4.72 -2.53
C THR A 68 -11.50 5.48 -1.45
N THR A 69 -10.80 6.56 -1.80
CA THR A 69 -10.06 7.38 -0.83
C THR A 69 -10.99 8.16 0.12
N ILE A 70 -12.20 8.52 -0.33
CA ILE A 70 -13.20 9.24 0.48
C ILE A 70 -13.98 8.27 1.38
N TYR A 71 -14.47 7.16 0.82
CA TYR A 71 -15.35 6.22 1.53
C TYR A 71 -14.59 5.17 2.35
N LEU A 72 -13.31 4.90 2.03
CA LEU A 72 -12.46 3.96 2.73
C LEU A 72 -11.16 4.62 3.23
N PRO A 73 -11.23 5.75 3.95
CA PRO A 73 -10.04 6.38 4.49
C PRO A 73 -9.47 5.43 5.54
N ASN A 74 -8.32 4.84 5.27
CA ASN A 74 -7.53 4.01 6.21
C ASN A 74 -8.08 2.61 6.54
N TYR A 75 -9.20 2.16 5.97
CA TYR A 75 -9.76 0.84 6.27
C TYR A 75 -9.11 -0.31 5.50
N TYR A 76 -8.62 -0.05 4.30
CA TYR A 76 -8.11 -1.12 3.44
C TYR A 76 -6.73 -0.77 2.92
N ILE A 77 -5.73 -1.36 3.55
CA ILE A 77 -4.36 -1.31 3.05
C ILE A 77 -4.05 -2.69 2.48
N GLY A 78 -4.20 -2.82 1.18
CA GLY A 78 -3.98 -4.10 0.50
C GLY A 78 -2.51 -4.49 0.37
N ARG A 79 -1.59 -3.52 0.35
CA ARG A 79 -0.16 -3.75 0.19
C ARG A 79 0.67 -2.70 0.91
N ALA A 80 1.80 -3.12 1.47
CA ALA A 80 2.86 -2.23 1.91
C ALA A 80 3.50 -1.52 0.71
N ARG A 81 4.32 -0.50 0.94
CA ARG A 81 4.97 0.27 -0.12
C ARG A 81 6.48 0.35 0.11
N THR A 82 7.25 0.39 -0.96
CA THR A 82 8.68 0.74 -0.88
C THR A 82 8.85 2.23 -0.56
N GLY A 83 10.08 2.65 -0.23
CA GLY A 83 10.40 4.06 -0.02
C GLY A 83 10.09 4.95 -1.22
N GLU A 84 10.15 4.41 -2.44
CA GLU A 84 9.82 5.08 -3.71
C GLU A 84 8.31 5.05 -4.02
N GLY A 85 7.48 4.43 -3.14
CA GLY A 85 6.04 4.36 -3.30
C GLY A 85 5.53 3.21 -4.17
N LEU A 86 6.40 2.30 -4.60
CA LEU A 86 5.99 1.09 -5.34
C LEU A 86 5.24 0.12 -4.43
N LEU A 87 4.38 -0.70 -5.01
CA LEU A 87 3.66 -1.73 -4.28
C LEU A 87 4.62 -2.85 -3.85
N GLY A 88 4.64 -3.12 -2.56
CA GLY A 88 5.37 -4.21 -1.94
C GLY A 88 4.46 -5.40 -1.59
N ASP A 89 4.78 -6.05 -0.47
CA ASP A 89 4.11 -7.28 -0.03
C ASP A 89 2.63 -7.06 0.33
N PRO A 90 1.80 -8.06 0.12
CA PRO A 90 0.39 -7.99 0.52
C PRO A 90 0.26 -7.96 2.04
N VAL A 91 -0.63 -7.10 2.53
CA VAL A 91 -1.00 -7.05 3.94
C VAL A 91 -2.07 -8.11 4.18
N ASN A 92 -1.68 -9.19 4.84
CA ASN A 92 -2.50 -10.39 4.96
C ASN A 92 -2.59 -10.93 6.40
N LEU A 93 -1.91 -10.31 7.37
CA LEU A 93 -1.91 -10.73 8.75
C LEU A 93 -2.39 -9.61 9.67
N ALA A 94 -3.18 -9.97 10.67
CA ALA A 94 -3.56 -9.11 11.78
C ALA A 94 -3.38 -9.89 13.09
N VAL A 95 -2.69 -9.30 14.04
CA VAL A 95 -2.33 -9.96 15.28
C VAL A 95 -2.79 -9.12 16.48
N ILE A 96 -3.36 -9.76 17.47
CA ILE A 96 -3.73 -9.18 18.76
C ILE A 96 -2.76 -9.72 19.79
N GLY A 97 -2.08 -8.83 20.49
CA GLY A 97 -1.14 -9.19 21.56
C GLY A 97 0.05 -8.25 21.66
N SER A 98 0.83 -8.43 22.70
CA SER A 98 2.02 -7.62 22.93
C SER A 98 3.16 -8.00 21.96
N GLU A 99 4.05 -7.05 21.68
CA GLU A 99 5.25 -7.28 20.87
C GLU A 99 6.06 -8.47 21.37
N LYS A 100 6.24 -8.58 22.69
CA LYS A 100 6.99 -9.67 23.32
C LYS A 100 6.39 -11.04 22.97
N LYS A 101 5.07 -11.21 23.13
CA LYS A 101 4.39 -12.48 22.81
C LYS A 101 4.47 -12.80 21.32
N LEU A 102 4.34 -11.79 20.44
CA LEU A 102 4.46 -11.99 18.99
C LEU A 102 5.88 -12.45 18.64
N LYS A 103 6.91 -11.79 19.15
CA LYS A 103 8.31 -12.19 18.94
C LYS A 103 8.60 -13.59 19.50
N GLU A 104 8.14 -13.90 20.70
CA GLU A 104 8.28 -15.24 21.29
C GLU A 104 7.61 -16.32 20.41
N ALA A 105 6.42 -16.06 19.89
CA ALA A 105 5.72 -17.00 19.01
C ALA A 105 6.46 -17.24 17.70
N MET A 106 7.01 -16.18 17.10
CA MET A 106 7.80 -16.31 15.87
C MET A 106 9.09 -17.10 16.10
N LEU A 107 9.81 -16.80 17.18
CA LEU A 107 11.04 -17.52 17.54
C LEU A 107 10.78 -18.99 17.89
N ALA A 108 9.64 -19.31 18.50
CA ALA A 108 9.25 -20.68 18.83
C ALA A 108 8.97 -21.55 17.58
N ASP A 109 8.65 -20.94 16.44
CA ASP A 109 8.47 -21.61 15.13
C ASP A 109 9.69 -21.42 14.22
N ASP A 110 10.89 -21.35 14.75
CA ASP A 110 12.17 -21.25 14.02
C ASP A 110 12.27 -20.06 13.06
N TRP A 111 11.46 -19.03 13.25
CA TRP A 111 11.66 -17.77 12.54
C TRP A 111 12.79 -16.98 13.18
N VAL A 112 13.58 -16.31 12.36
CA VAL A 112 14.72 -15.52 12.81
C VAL A 112 14.44 -14.05 12.55
N GLU A 113 14.66 -13.19 13.53
CA GLU A 113 14.55 -11.75 13.35
C GLU A 113 15.65 -11.26 12.41
N ALA A 114 15.25 -10.53 11.35
CA ALA A 114 16.17 -10.01 10.36
C ALA A 114 16.98 -8.85 10.92
N GLU A 115 18.27 -8.79 10.58
CA GLU A 115 19.11 -7.64 10.89
C GLU A 115 18.63 -6.38 10.17
N GLU A 116 18.92 -5.21 10.72
CA GLU A 116 18.62 -3.95 10.04
C GLU A 116 19.45 -3.80 8.75
N LEU A 117 18.81 -3.26 7.73
CA LEU A 117 19.48 -2.96 6.46
C LEU A 117 20.43 -1.77 6.66
N ASN A 118 21.73 -2.04 6.63
CA ASN A 118 22.78 -1.05 6.65
C ASN A 118 23.92 -1.48 5.70
N PHE A 119 24.91 -0.60 5.49
CA PHE A 119 26.00 -0.86 4.55
C PHE A 119 26.78 -2.15 4.88
N LYS A 120 27.03 -2.43 6.17
CA LYS A 120 27.75 -3.64 6.61
C LYS A 120 26.95 -4.91 6.33
N THR A 121 25.65 -4.90 6.67
CA THR A 121 24.76 -6.05 6.44
C THR A 121 24.50 -6.27 4.97
N THR A 122 24.48 -5.21 4.15
CA THR A 122 24.39 -5.32 2.68
C THR A 122 25.62 -6.03 2.11
N ILE A 123 26.83 -5.63 2.50
CA ILE A 123 28.06 -6.30 2.03
C ILE A 123 28.09 -7.76 2.50
N LYS A 124 27.72 -8.04 3.76
CA LYS A 124 27.64 -9.39 4.31
C LYS A 124 26.65 -10.26 3.52
N MET A 125 25.49 -9.70 3.16
CA MET A 125 24.47 -10.37 2.34
C MET A 125 25.00 -10.66 0.92
N MET A 126 25.64 -9.69 0.28
CA MET A 126 26.26 -9.89 -1.04
C MET A 126 27.31 -11.01 -0.99
N LYS A 127 28.19 -10.99 0.00
CA LYS A 127 29.21 -12.03 0.19
C LYS A 127 28.57 -13.40 0.43
N ALA A 128 27.56 -13.50 1.28
CA ALA A 128 26.83 -14.74 1.54
C ALA A 128 26.16 -15.28 0.27
N SER A 129 25.57 -14.41 -0.55
CA SER A 129 24.94 -14.77 -1.82
C SER A 129 25.95 -15.31 -2.82
N ILE A 130 27.11 -14.65 -2.99
CA ILE A 130 28.17 -15.07 -3.90
C ILE A 130 28.80 -16.41 -3.44
N THR A 131 29.04 -16.55 -2.13
CA THR A 131 29.67 -17.75 -1.57
C THR A 131 28.66 -18.89 -1.29
N ARG A 132 27.37 -18.67 -1.57
CA ARG A 132 26.28 -19.62 -1.29
C ARG A 132 26.24 -20.09 0.18
N LYS A 133 26.66 -19.22 1.11
CA LYS A 133 26.61 -19.50 2.55
C LYS A 133 25.29 -19.05 3.12
N SER A 134 24.75 -19.82 4.06
CA SER A 134 23.55 -19.44 4.82
C SER A 134 23.77 -18.12 5.58
N TYR A 135 22.77 -17.27 5.59
CA TYR A 135 22.72 -16.03 6.39
C TYR A 135 21.28 -15.85 6.89
N PRO A 136 20.88 -16.62 7.93
CA PRO A 136 19.49 -16.70 8.39
C PRO A 136 18.87 -15.34 8.79
N ASN A 137 19.66 -14.43 9.34
CA ASN A 137 19.21 -13.08 9.74
C ASN A 137 19.58 -11.98 8.73
N ALA A 138 19.74 -12.36 7.46
CA ALA A 138 20.03 -11.37 6.42
C ALA A 138 18.96 -10.25 6.39
N PRO A 139 19.35 -9.00 6.11
CA PRO A 139 18.41 -7.89 6.10
C PRO A 139 17.36 -8.05 4.99
N VAL A 140 16.15 -7.56 5.26
CA VAL A 140 15.04 -7.48 4.30
C VAL A 140 14.84 -6.02 3.90
N SER A 141 14.42 -5.78 2.66
CA SER A 141 14.13 -4.44 2.16
C SER A 141 13.09 -3.73 3.02
N SER A 142 13.30 -2.43 3.22
CA SER A 142 12.38 -1.64 4.03
C SER A 142 11.06 -1.41 3.28
N LEU A 143 9.96 -1.74 3.92
CA LEU A 143 8.62 -1.43 3.46
C LEU A 143 7.94 -0.46 4.43
N TYR A 144 6.98 0.27 3.91
CA TYR A 144 6.28 1.32 4.63
C TYR A 144 4.78 1.03 4.66
N LEU A 145 4.21 1.18 5.84
CA LEU A 145 2.78 1.13 6.11
C LEU A 145 2.44 2.21 7.13
N PHE A 146 1.27 2.84 7.03
CA PHE A 146 0.90 3.96 7.91
C PHE A 146 1.94 5.11 7.93
N MET A 147 2.67 5.31 6.84
CA MET A 147 3.81 6.24 6.73
C MET A 147 5.02 5.88 7.62
N ASN A 148 5.03 4.72 8.24
CA ASN A 148 6.12 4.23 9.07
C ASN A 148 6.81 3.03 8.41
N LYS A 149 8.13 2.92 8.63
CA LYS A 149 8.89 1.71 8.34
C LYS A 149 8.39 0.58 9.24
N GLN A 150 8.53 -0.67 8.78
CA GLN A 150 8.23 -1.84 9.62
C GLN A 150 8.96 -1.77 10.98
N SER A 151 8.26 -2.23 12.02
CA SER A 151 8.83 -2.26 13.39
C SER A 151 9.87 -3.35 13.54
N PHE A 152 9.60 -4.51 12.95
CA PHE A 152 10.53 -5.65 12.89
C PHE A 152 10.13 -6.59 11.76
N THR A 153 11.06 -7.46 11.38
CA THR A 153 10.89 -8.43 10.30
C THR A 153 11.39 -9.77 10.75
N PHE A 154 10.63 -10.80 10.47
CA PHE A 154 11.06 -12.18 10.65
C PHE A 154 11.23 -12.88 9.31
N GLN A 155 12.11 -13.85 9.26
CA GLN A 155 12.35 -14.68 8.07
C GLN A 155 12.70 -16.10 8.47
N LYS A 156 12.41 -17.02 7.55
CA LYS A 156 12.71 -18.45 7.68
C LYS A 156 13.25 -18.96 6.37
N GLU A 157 14.47 -19.52 6.39
CA GLU A 157 15.09 -20.10 5.19
C GLU A 157 14.36 -21.39 4.79
N VAL A 158 14.21 -21.59 3.49
CA VAL A 158 13.63 -22.83 2.94
C VAL A 158 14.75 -23.67 2.35
N GLY A 159 14.94 -24.88 2.87
CA GLY A 159 15.93 -25.83 2.37
C GLY A 159 17.38 -25.38 2.58
N GLY A 160 17.66 -24.55 3.60
CA GLY A 160 19.01 -24.08 3.92
C GLY A 160 19.61 -23.13 2.87
N SER A 161 18.78 -22.52 2.03
CA SER A 161 19.21 -21.61 0.98
C SER A 161 18.93 -20.17 1.30
N THR A 162 19.95 -19.32 1.27
CA THR A 162 19.82 -17.87 1.42
C THR A 162 18.95 -17.19 0.37
N SER A 163 18.76 -17.82 -0.79
CA SER A 163 17.97 -17.27 -1.90
C SER A 163 16.49 -17.64 -1.85
N LYS A 164 16.13 -18.64 -1.04
CA LYS A 164 14.73 -19.05 -0.85
C LYS A 164 14.34 -18.86 0.61
N ARG A 165 13.57 -17.82 0.88
CA ARG A 165 13.16 -17.44 2.22
C ARG A 165 11.71 -17.00 2.23
N HIS A 166 11.00 -17.39 3.26
CA HIS A 166 9.78 -16.70 3.65
C HIS A 166 10.17 -15.53 4.55
N HIS A 167 9.47 -14.43 4.42
CA HIS A 167 9.62 -13.29 5.31
C HIS A 167 8.26 -12.71 5.66
N VAL A 168 8.20 -12.08 6.81
CA VAL A 168 7.02 -11.36 7.26
C VAL A 168 7.46 -10.09 7.98
N LEU A 169 6.85 -8.98 7.62
CA LEU A 169 7.11 -7.67 8.18
C LEU A 169 5.93 -7.27 9.05
N PHE A 170 6.20 -6.64 10.19
CA PHE A 170 5.18 -6.20 11.13
C PHE A 170 5.24 -4.70 11.39
N TRP A 171 4.06 -4.10 11.47
CA TRP A 171 3.85 -2.70 11.86
C TRP A 171 2.91 -2.63 13.02
N LYS A 172 3.21 -1.75 13.97
CA LYS A 172 2.28 -1.44 15.05
C LYS A 172 1.09 -0.69 14.47
N THR A 173 -0.10 -1.16 14.80
CA THR A 173 -1.35 -0.54 14.34
C THR A 173 -1.53 0.83 15.01
N PRO A 174 -1.86 1.89 14.26
CA PRO A 174 -2.16 3.19 14.84
C PRO A 174 -3.41 3.15 15.73
N GLU A 175 -3.44 3.99 16.76
CA GLU A 175 -4.61 4.11 17.63
C GLU A 175 -5.87 4.48 16.81
N GLY A 176 -6.97 3.78 17.07
CA GLY A 176 -8.24 4.00 16.40
C GLY A 176 -8.34 3.42 14.99
N TRP A 177 -7.30 2.74 14.50
CA TRP A 177 -7.39 2.03 13.23
C TRP A 177 -8.09 0.68 13.41
N MET A 178 -8.97 0.35 12.47
CA MET A 178 -9.75 -0.88 12.50
C MET A 178 -9.68 -1.61 11.16
N LEU A 179 -9.74 -2.93 11.23
CA LEU A 179 -9.94 -3.80 10.09
C LEU A 179 -11.39 -3.70 9.58
N PRO A 180 -11.68 -4.07 8.33
CA PRO A 180 -13.04 -4.27 7.85
C PRO A 180 -13.82 -5.18 8.80
N GLY A 181 -15.03 -4.77 9.17
CA GLY A 181 -15.84 -5.45 10.19
C GLY A 181 -15.63 -4.94 11.63
N VAL A 182 -14.94 -3.79 11.79
CA VAL A 182 -14.76 -3.10 13.09
C VAL A 182 -13.87 -3.89 14.08
N PHE A 183 -12.99 -4.74 13.58
CA PHE A 183 -12.02 -5.46 14.40
C PHE A 183 -10.77 -4.61 14.63
N THR A 184 -10.31 -4.58 15.88
CA THR A 184 -9.02 -3.96 16.24
C THR A 184 -7.90 -5.00 16.19
N SER A 185 -6.69 -4.55 15.88
CA SER A 185 -5.47 -5.36 15.96
C SER A 185 -4.34 -4.53 16.54
N ASP A 186 -3.42 -5.16 17.22
CA ASP A 186 -2.23 -4.48 17.76
C ASP A 186 -1.12 -4.39 16.71
N TRP A 187 -1.07 -5.38 15.81
CA TRP A 187 -0.06 -5.51 14.76
C TRP A 187 -0.69 -5.90 13.43
N ILE A 188 -0.14 -5.34 12.38
CA ILE A 188 -0.45 -5.71 10.99
C ILE A 188 0.81 -6.29 10.38
N GLY A 189 0.65 -7.37 9.63
CA GLY A 189 1.76 -8.04 8.95
C GLY A 189 1.54 -8.16 7.45
N ALA A 190 2.66 -8.21 6.73
CA ALA A 190 2.75 -8.44 5.30
C ALA A 190 3.82 -9.48 5.01
N GLY A 191 3.49 -10.47 4.15
CA GLY A 191 4.40 -11.53 3.75
C GLY A 191 3.80 -12.47 2.71
#